data_8fec310041ac2e2b904386bd823447c8
#
_entry.id   8fec310041ac2e2b904386bd823447c8
#
_cell.length_a   1.000
_cell.length_b   1.000
_cell.length_c   1.000
_cell.angle_alpha   90.00
_cell.angle_beta   90.00
_cell.angle_gamma   90.00
#
_symmetry.space_group_name_H-M   'P 1'
#
loop_
_entity.id
_entity.type
_entity.pdbx_description
1 polymer ?
#
loop_
_entity_poly.entity_id
_entity_poly.type
_entity_poly.pdbx_seq_one_letter_code
_entity_poly.pdbx_strand_id
1 'polypeptide(L)'
;MIVVAYDSGDALTRCLDSLAGEDVVVVNNGGRGSEIADAETRARVIGAGNVGFGAGCNLGARETAADVLVFVNPDTVVQPGAVAALARALEQPDVAIVQARLRLLHDPERLNSSGNVVHVSGLAWPGGYGDPADALSEPREIAYASGAAFAIRRDVFRELGGFTEELFLYQEDLELGWRAHLRGFRVLVVPEADVLHDYVLERPGRQKEYYLERNRLIVVCSAYSRRLLWLLAPVLLAVELGLALIAWRQGWLREKARGWAWLVRNRAWLASHRRETQALRRVDDRDLARFLTPVLDPRMLELPSGIAALNALVSAWWRGVRVFL
;
A
#
# COMPACT_ATOMS: atom_id res chain seq x y z
N MET A 1 12.91 -2.43 13.90
CA MET A 1 12.48 -2.14 12.50
C MET A 1 12.41 -3.43 11.71
N ILE A 2 11.66 -3.48 10.61
CA ILE A 2 11.45 -4.70 9.81
C ILE A 2 11.72 -4.36 8.35
N VAL A 3 12.67 -5.08 7.74
CA VAL A 3 13.04 -4.96 6.32
C VAL A 3 12.83 -6.31 5.64
N VAL A 4 12.01 -6.35 4.58
CA VAL A 4 11.79 -7.57 3.78
C VAL A 4 12.64 -7.49 2.53
N ALA A 5 13.69 -8.32 2.46
CA ALA A 5 14.65 -8.30 1.37
C ALA A 5 14.37 -9.43 0.36
N TYR A 6 14.23 -9.09 -0.92
CA TYR A 6 14.13 -10.03 -2.02
C TYR A 6 14.99 -9.55 -3.18
N ASP A 7 16.11 -10.21 -3.42
CA ASP A 7 17.05 -9.90 -4.50
C ASP A 7 17.40 -8.40 -4.57
N SER A 8 17.76 -7.84 -3.40
CA SER A 8 17.84 -6.39 -3.19
C SER A 8 19.23 -5.80 -3.48
N GLY A 9 20.27 -6.66 -3.57
CA GLY A 9 21.63 -6.23 -3.84
C GLY A 9 22.12 -5.09 -2.93
N ASP A 10 22.88 -4.14 -3.50
CA ASP A 10 23.46 -3.01 -2.76
C ASP A 10 22.40 -2.07 -2.14
N ALA A 11 21.15 -2.14 -2.57
CA ALA A 11 20.08 -1.34 -1.99
C ALA A 11 19.85 -1.73 -0.52
N LEU A 12 19.88 -3.02 -0.18
CA LEU A 12 19.77 -3.48 1.21
C LEU A 12 20.91 -2.94 2.07
N THR A 13 22.13 -2.96 1.58
CA THR A 13 23.30 -2.41 2.30
C THR A 13 23.12 -0.92 2.59
N ARG A 14 22.72 -0.12 1.60
CA ARG A 14 22.43 1.32 1.80
C ARG A 14 21.29 1.56 2.78
N CYS A 15 20.24 0.73 2.73
CA CYS A 15 19.14 0.81 3.68
C CYS A 15 19.65 0.56 5.11
N LEU A 16 20.39 -0.53 5.33
CA LEU A 16 20.93 -0.88 6.65
C LEU A 16 21.94 0.14 7.17
N ASP A 17 22.74 0.78 6.31
CA ASP A 17 23.61 1.90 6.69
C ASP A 17 22.81 3.06 7.28
N SER A 18 21.64 3.37 6.68
CA SER A 18 20.75 4.43 7.16
C SER A 18 20.01 4.08 8.46
N LEU A 19 20.00 2.80 8.85
CA LEU A 19 19.36 2.27 10.05
C LEU A 19 20.37 1.97 11.18
N ALA A 20 21.61 2.44 11.06
CA ALA A 20 22.64 2.20 12.04
C ALA A 20 22.21 2.69 13.44
N GLY A 21 22.27 1.80 14.44
CA GLY A 21 21.84 2.06 15.82
C GLY A 21 20.39 1.70 16.13
N GLU A 22 19.59 1.31 15.12
CA GLU A 22 18.24 0.81 15.31
C GLU A 22 18.22 -0.73 15.51
N ASP A 23 17.19 -1.24 16.19
CA ASP A 23 16.93 -2.69 16.30
C ASP A 23 16.23 -3.16 15.00
N VAL A 24 16.97 -3.87 14.15
CA VAL A 24 16.54 -4.26 12.81
C VAL A 24 16.39 -5.76 12.66
N VAL A 25 15.24 -6.21 12.20
CA VAL A 25 14.98 -7.56 11.71
C VAL A 25 14.92 -7.54 10.19
N VAL A 26 15.82 -8.22 9.54
CA VAL A 26 15.80 -8.45 8.09
C VAL A 26 15.14 -9.80 7.81
N VAL A 27 14.07 -9.80 7.04
CA VAL A 27 13.45 -11.02 6.54
C VAL A 27 14.01 -11.30 5.15
N ASN A 28 14.89 -12.32 5.05
CA ASN A 28 15.39 -12.80 3.77
C ASN A 28 14.27 -13.56 3.05
N ASN A 29 13.60 -12.87 2.15
CA ASN A 29 12.45 -13.38 1.39
C ASN A 29 12.86 -14.09 0.08
N GLY A 30 14.13 -14.55 -0.03
CA GLY A 30 14.63 -15.31 -1.16
C GLY A 30 15.91 -14.78 -1.81
N GLY A 31 16.53 -13.73 -1.24
CA GLY A 31 17.86 -13.26 -1.63
C GLY A 31 18.94 -14.30 -1.34
N ARG A 32 19.94 -14.41 -2.20
CA ARG A 32 21.06 -15.34 -2.10
C ARG A 32 22.43 -14.68 -2.30
N GLY A 33 22.44 -13.35 -2.43
CA GLY A 33 23.65 -12.61 -2.70
C GLY A 33 24.49 -12.29 -1.46
N SER A 34 25.61 -11.60 -1.68
CA SER A 34 26.49 -11.11 -0.62
C SER A 34 25.81 -10.12 0.32
N GLU A 35 24.73 -9.48 -0.13
CA GLU A 35 23.93 -8.56 0.64
C GLU A 35 23.31 -9.19 1.90
N ILE A 36 22.97 -10.48 1.85
CA ILE A 36 22.45 -11.21 3.01
C ILE A 36 23.54 -11.48 4.04
N ALA A 37 24.74 -11.89 3.59
CA ALA A 37 25.88 -12.10 4.47
C ALA A 37 26.32 -10.77 5.14
N ASP A 38 26.24 -9.63 4.43
CA ASP A 38 26.48 -8.32 5.00
C ASP A 38 25.39 -7.97 6.04
N ALA A 39 24.12 -8.22 5.74
CA ALA A 39 23.01 -7.97 6.65
C ALA A 39 23.14 -8.79 7.96
N GLU A 40 23.64 -10.03 7.92
CA GLU A 40 23.87 -10.87 9.10
C GLU A 40 24.89 -10.27 10.08
N THR A 41 25.75 -9.37 9.63
CA THR A 41 26.72 -8.67 10.49
C THR A 41 26.14 -7.42 11.18
N ARG A 42 24.97 -6.93 10.74
CA ARG A 42 24.38 -5.64 11.14
C ARG A 42 22.98 -5.75 11.76
N ALA A 43 22.28 -6.82 11.46
CA ALA A 43 20.89 -7.00 11.85
C ALA A 43 20.59 -8.46 12.16
N ARG A 44 19.48 -8.69 12.82
CA ARG A 44 18.95 -10.05 12.98
C ARG A 44 18.30 -10.49 11.66
N VAL A 45 18.89 -11.48 10.98
CA VAL A 45 18.36 -12.03 9.72
C VAL A 45 17.57 -13.30 9.98
N ILE A 46 16.37 -13.39 9.38
CA ILE A 46 15.54 -14.61 9.37
C ILE A 46 15.24 -15.04 7.94
N GLY A 47 15.40 -16.34 7.65
CA GLY A 47 15.09 -16.90 6.34
C GLY A 47 13.60 -17.24 6.20
N ALA A 48 12.96 -16.81 5.13
CA ALA A 48 11.55 -17.09 4.86
C ALA A 48 11.30 -17.84 3.54
N GLY A 49 12.25 -17.76 2.59
CA GLY A 49 11.96 -18.04 1.19
C GLY A 49 10.99 -17.00 0.61
N ASN A 50 10.63 -17.09 -0.66
CA ASN A 50 9.73 -16.10 -1.27
C ASN A 50 8.26 -16.35 -0.85
N VAL A 51 7.88 -15.78 0.30
CA VAL A 51 6.51 -15.85 0.85
C VAL A 51 5.65 -14.62 0.48
N GLY A 52 6.23 -13.64 -0.22
CA GLY A 52 5.60 -12.36 -0.52
C GLY A 52 5.90 -11.29 0.55
N PHE A 53 5.58 -10.02 0.24
CA PHE A 53 5.93 -8.89 1.09
C PHE A 53 5.15 -8.92 2.42
N GLY A 54 3.81 -9.01 2.36
CA GLY A 54 2.98 -8.98 3.56
C GLY A 54 3.27 -10.13 4.53
N ALA A 55 3.46 -11.35 4.03
CA ALA A 55 3.85 -12.50 4.86
C ALA A 55 5.25 -12.32 5.47
N GLY A 56 6.20 -11.77 4.69
CA GLY A 56 7.52 -11.38 5.21
C GLY A 56 7.43 -10.36 6.35
N CYS A 57 6.63 -9.33 6.18
CA CYS A 57 6.36 -8.33 7.24
C CYS A 57 5.75 -8.98 8.49
N ASN A 58 4.79 -9.88 8.34
CA ASN A 58 4.21 -10.62 9.45
C ASN A 58 5.25 -11.48 10.19
N LEU A 59 6.14 -12.13 9.46
CA LEU A 59 7.26 -12.89 10.05
C LEU A 59 8.16 -11.97 10.88
N GLY A 60 8.63 -10.85 10.29
CA GLY A 60 9.47 -9.89 11.00
C GLY A 60 8.78 -9.31 12.26
N ALA A 61 7.47 -9.04 12.19
CA ALA A 61 6.70 -8.52 13.31
C ALA A 61 6.58 -9.52 14.48
N ARG A 62 6.64 -10.83 14.22
CA ARG A 62 6.68 -11.88 15.26
C ARG A 62 8.03 -11.97 15.97
N GLU A 63 9.10 -11.57 15.30
CA GLU A 63 10.47 -11.67 15.78
C GLU A 63 10.93 -10.50 16.67
N THR A 64 10.10 -9.50 16.85
CA THR A 64 10.43 -8.36 17.74
C THR A 64 9.40 -8.20 18.84
N ALA A 65 9.82 -7.65 20.00
CA ALA A 65 8.94 -7.31 21.12
C ALA A 65 8.61 -5.81 21.21
N ALA A 66 9.10 -4.97 20.27
CA ALA A 66 8.89 -3.53 20.27
C ALA A 66 7.40 -3.14 20.18
N ASP A 67 6.98 -2.09 20.89
CA ASP A 67 5.60 -1.60 20.89
C ASP A 67 5.21 -0.90 19.57
N VAL A 68 6.21 -0.38 18.86
CA VAL A 68 6.06 0.24 17.55
C VAL A 68 6.80 -0.62 16.52
N LEU A 69 6.09 -1.00 15.47
CA LEU A 69 6.63 -1.69 14.30
C LEU A 69 6.87 -0.66 13.21
N VAL A 70 8.09 -0.58 12.69
CA VAL A 70 8.43 0.25 11.54
C VAL A 70 8.81 -0.66 10.39
N PHE A 71 8.04 -0.61 9.31
CA PHE A 71 8.29 -1.35 8.08
C PHE A 71 9.00 -0.45 7.08
N VAL A 72 10.07 -0.96 6.48
CA VAL A 72 10.92 -0.20 5.56
C VAL A 72 11.31 -1.12 4.39
N ASN A 73 11.16 -0.64 3.17
CA ASN A 73 11.65 -1.37 2.00
C ASN A 73 13.17 -1.33 1.91
N PRO A 74 13.82 -2.38 1.36
CA PRO A 74 15.26 -2.44 1.23
C PRO A 74 15.87 -1.43 0.25
N ASP A 75 15.04 -0.79 -0.60
CA ASP A 75 15.43 0.23 -1.57
C ASP A 75 15.17 1.67 -1.07
N THR A 76 15.19 1.86 0.27
CA THR A 76 15.02 3.16 0.93
C THR A 76 16.26 3.60 1.70
N VAL A 77 16.36 4.91 1.95
CA VAL A 77 17.36 5.52 2.84
C VAL A 77 16.63 6.39 3.84
N VAL A 78 16.60 5.95 5.10
CA VAL A 78 15.91 6.63 6.21
C VAL A 78 16.77 7.80 6.69
N GLN A 79 16.20 9.00 6.72
CA GLN A 79 16.93 10.18 7.16
C GLN A 79 16.98 10.29 8.69
N PRO A 80 18.01 10.93 9.26
CA PRO A 80 18.13 11.10 10.70
C PRO A 80 16.88 11.71 11.32
N GLY A 81 16.40 11.11 12.42
CA GLY A 81 15.20 11.57 13.13
C GLY A 81 13.87 11.06 12.58
N ALA A 82 13.84 10.42 11.41
CA ALA A 82 12.60 9.94 10.79
C ALA A 82 11.89 8.89 11.66
N VAL A 83 12.62 7.93 12.24
CA VAL A 83 12.04 6.89 13.10
C VAL A 83 11.39 7.52 14.35
N ALA A 84 12.07 8.48 14.98
CA ALA A 84 11.53 9.19 16.13
C ALA A 84 10.29 10.03 15.80
N ALA A 85 10.24 10.62 14.59
CA ALA A 85 9.08 11.37 14.13
C ALA A 85 7.87 10.45 13.87
N LEU A 86 8.07 9.28 13.27
CA LEU A 86 7.03 8.25 13.10
C LEU A 86 6.47 7.78 14.46
N ALA A 87 7.37 7.47 15.42
CA ALA A 87 6.97 7.02 16.74
C ALA A 87 6.16 8.08 17.50
N ARG A 88 6.59 9.35 17.46
CA ARG A 88 5.90 10.48 18.10
C ARG A 88 4.49 10.68 17.54
N ALA A 89 4.30 10.55 16.23
CA ALA A 89 2.98 10.70 15.62
C ALA A 89 2.00 9.59 16.05
N LEU A 90 2.51 8.40 16.40
CA LEU A 90 1.74 7.27 16.93
C LEU A 90 1.35 7.42 18.42
N GLU A 91 1.85 8.43 19.14
CA GLU A 91 1.43 8.72 20.51
C GLU A 91 -0.04 9.15 20.60
N GLN A 92 -0.62 9.64 19.47
CA GLN A 92 -2.04 9.94 19.38
C GLN A 92 -2.85 8.62 19.34
N PRO A 93 -3.77 8.36 20.30
CA PRO A 93 -4.44 7.07 20.43
C PRO A 93 -5.30 6.66 19.25
N ASP A 94 -5.84 7.64 18.51
CA ASP A 94 -6.67 7.47 17.32
C ASP A 94 -5.87 7.26 16.02
N VAL A 95 -4.55 7.45 16.05
CA VAL A 95 -3.66 7.21 14.91
C VAL A 95 -3.13 5.77 14.96
N ALA A 96 -3.43 5.00 13.92
CA ALA A 96 -2.96 3.62 13.79
C ALA A 96 -1.65 3.50 13.02
N ILE A 97 -1.59 4.17 11.86
CA ILE A 97 -0.52 4.04 10.87
C ILE A 97 0.01 5.43 10.54
N VAL A 98 1.33 5.55 10.45
CA VAL A 98 2.01 6.79 10.07
C VAL A 98 3.01 6.50 8.96
N GLN A 99 2.80 7.10 7.79
CA GLN A 99 3.72 7.05 6.66
C GLN A 99 4.78 8.14 6.79
N ALA A 100 6.02 7.83 6.44
CA ALA A 100 7.05 8.81 6.19
C ALA A 100 6.76 9.65 4.93
N ARG A 101 7.23 10.90 4.87
CA ARG A 101 7.37 11.62 3.61
C ARG A 101 8.36 10.86 2.72
N LEU A 102 7.88 10.33 1.60
CA LEU A 102 8.74 9.62 0.66
C LEU A 102 9.21 10.59 -0.43
N ARG A 103 10.52 10.73 -0.57
CA ARG A 103 11.16 11.49 -1.66
C ARG A 103 11.88 10.54 -2.61
N LEU A 104 12.08 10.97 -3.85
CA LEU A 104 12.84 10.19 -4.82
C LEU A 104 14.33 10.19 -4.45
N LEU A 105 14.97 9.02 -4.42
CA LEU A 105 16.39 8.91 -4.07
C LEU A 105 17.30 9.68 -5.05
N HIS A 106 16.98 9.64 -6.33
CA HIS A 106 17.75 10.29 -7.41
C HIS A 106 17.34 11.74 -7.70
N ASP A 107 16.24 12.22 -7.09
CA ASP A 107 15.80 13.63 -7.13
C ASP A 107 15.12 13.99 -5.79
N PRO A 108 15.91 14.22 -4.73
CA PRO A 108 15.37 14.44 -3.37
C PRO A 108 14.52 15.70 -3.21
N GLU A 109 14.53 16.61 -4.17
CA GLU A 109 13.65 17.77 -4.19
C GLU A 109 12.22 17.44 -4.62
N ARG A 110 11.98 16.18 -5.03
CA ARG A 110 10.69 15.69 -5.48
C ARG A 110 10.12 14.58 -4.58
N LEU A 111 8.82 14.63 -4.40
CA LEU A 111 8.07 13.59 -3.70
C LEU A 111 7.99 12.32 -4.54
N ASN A 112 8.23 11.17 -3.92
CA ASN A 112 7.73 9.88 -4.40
C ASN A 112 6.27 9.70 -3.94
N SER A 113 5.98 9.93 -2.66
CA SER A 113 4.61 9.90 -2.14
C SER A 113 4.47 10.80 -0.91
N SER A 114 3.40 11.59 -0.92
CA SER A 114 2.89 12.32 0.24
C SER A 114 1.62 11.69 0.81
N GLY A 115 1.51 10.36 0.75
CA GLY A 115 0.31 9.58 1.00
C GLY A 115 -0.31 9.08 -0.31
N ASN A 116 -0.92 7.92 -0.26
CA ASN A 116 -1.42 7.27 -1.48
C ASN A 116 -2.90 7.56 -1.72
N VAL A 117 -3.29 7.50 -2.98
CA VAL A 117 -4.62 7.82 -3.48
C VAL A 117 -5.34 6.56 -3.93
N VAL A 118 -6.64 6.47 -3.66
CA VAL A 118 -7.50 5.35 -4.07
C VAL A 118 -8.65 5.88 -4.92
N HIS A 119 -8.76 5.38 -6.13
CA HIS A 119 -9.92 5.64 -6.99
C HIS A 119 -11.13 4.82 -6.53
N VAL A 120 -12.34 5.31 -6.79
CA VAL A 120 -13.60 4.62 -6.45
C VAL A 120 -13.68 3.17 -6.99
N SER A 121 -12.87 2.81 -7.99
CA SER A 121 -12.77 1.46 -8.52
C SER A 121 -11.70 0.58 -7.86
N GLY A 122 -11.02 1.08 -6.83
CA GLY A 122 -9.91 0.37 -6.16
C GLY A 122 -8.55 0.50 -6.85
N LEU A 123 -8.45 1.21 -7.98
CA LEU A 123 -7.14 1.60 -8.52
C LEU A 123 -6.46 2.55 -7.54
N ALA A 124 -5.15 2.38 -7.36
CA ALA A 124 -4.40 3.13 -6.37
C ALA A 124 -3.01 3.52 -6.89
N TRP A 125 -2.49 4.65 -6.45
CA TRP A 125 -1.19 5.19 -6.86
C TRP A 125 -0.59 6.13 -5.79
N PRO A 126 0.72 6.42 -5.84
CA PRO A 126 1.36 7.41 -4.99
C PRO A 126 0.77 8.82 -5.23
N GLY A 127 0.29 9.46 -4.17
CA GLY A 127 -0.17 10.85 -4.23
C GLY A 127 1.00 11.82 -4.18
N GLY A 128 0.92 12.91 -4.97
CA GLY A 128 1.96 13.95 -5.01
C GLY A 128 3.25 13.52 -5.73
N TYR A 129 3.24 12.42 -6.51
CA TYR A 129 4.42 12.00 -7.25
C TYR A 129 4.96 13.10 -8.16
N GLY A 130 6.26 13.40 -8.02
CA GLY A 130 6.93 14.45 -8.77
C GLY A 130 6.63 15.89 -8.32
N ASP A 131 5.73 16.09 -7.35
CA ASP A 131 5.52 17.41 -6.74
C ASP A 131 6.76 17.82 -5.92
N PRO A 132 7.00 19.13 -5.68
CA PRO A 132 8.08 19.59 -4.81
C PRO A 132 7.99 18.98 -3.41
N ALA A 133 9.14 18.66 -2.79
CA ALA A 133 9.18 18.01 -1.49
C ALA A 133 8.51 18.83 -0.38
N ASP A 134 8.57 20.16 -0.47
CA ASP A 134 7.93 21.11 0.45
C ASP A 134 6.40 21.23 0.28
N ALA A 135 5.82 20.64 -0.77
CA ALA A 135 4.36 20.55 -0.94
C ALA A 135 3.69 19.74 0.18
N LEU A 136 4.47 18.91 0.90
CA LEU A 136 4.05 18.29 2.15
C LEU A 136 4.76 18.99 3.32
N SER A 137 4.15 20.03 3.87
CA SER A 137 4.69 20.84 4.97
C SER A 137 4.10 20.52 6.35
N GLU A 138 2.94 19.85 6.39
CA GLU A 138 2.23 19.52 7.63
C GLU A 138 1.70 18.07 7.59
N PRO A 139 1.52 17.42 8.75
CA PRO A 139 0.89 16.11 8.83
C PRO A 139 -0.54 16.13 8.27
N ARG A 140 -0.91 15.11 7.51
CA ARG A 140 -2.27 14.99 6.98
C ARG A 140 -2.78 13.56 6.97
N GLU A 141 -4.09 13.40 7.00
CA GLU A 141 -4.76 12.11 6.80
C GLU A 141 -4.67 11.66 5.34
N ILE A 142 -4.43 10.37 5.16
CA ILE A 142 -4.26 9.74 3.84
C ILE A 142 -5.11 8.47 3.73
N ALA A 143 -5.38 8.03 2.52
CA ALA A 143 -6.16 6.82 2.27
C ALA A 143 -5.44 5.55 2.76
N TYR A 144 -4.14 5.46 2.55
CA TYR A 144 -3.29 4.39 3.08
C TYR A 144 -1.81 4.78 3.01
N ALA A 145 -1.02 4.17 3.87
CA ALA A 145 0.43 4.34 3.88
C ALA A 145 1.10 3.43 2.86
N SER A 146 2.14 3.93 2.19
CA SER A 146 2.99 3.11 1.31
C SER A 146 3.81 2.12 2.13
N GLY A 147 3.90 0.89 1.67
CA GLY A 147 4.78 -0.15 2.22
C GLY A 147 6.27 0.22 2.22
N ALA A 148 6.65 1.30 1.51
CA ALA A 148 8.05 1.73 1.42
C ALA A 148 8.63 2.19 2.76
N ALA A 149 7.87 2.98 3.55
CA ALA A 149 8.26 3.33 4.93
C ALA A 149 7.06 3.81 5.73
N PHE A 150 6.65 3.04 6.73
CA PHE A 150 5.59 3.42 7.66
C PHE A 150 5.77 2.75 9.04
N ALA A 151 5.13 3.32 10.04
CA ALA A 151 5.06 2.78 11.38
C ALA A 151 3.61 2.49 11.80
N ILE A 152 3.44 1.50 12.65
CA ILE A 152 2.17 1.10 13.27
C ILE A 152 2.40 0.61 14.70
N ARG A 153 1.47 0.88 15.62
CA ARG A 153 1.51 0.25 16.93
C ARG A 153 1.30 -1.26 16.81
N ARG A 154 2.08 -2.04 17.55
CA ARG A 154 2.00 -3.50 17.55
C ARG A 154 0.62 -4.03 17.95
N ASP A 155 0.00 -3.44 18.98
CA ASP A 155 -1.33 -3.81 19.45
C ASP A 155 -2.38 -3.63 18.35
N VAL A 156 -2.33 -2.49 17.65
CA VAL A 156 -3.19 -2.19 16.50
C VAL A 156 -2.89 -3.13 15.32
N PHE A 157 -1.61 -3.40 15.02
CA PHE A 157 -1.23 -4.34 13.97
C PHE A 157 -1.83 -5.74 14.21
N ARG A 158 -1.80 -6.20 15.49
CA ARG A 158 -2.42 -7.46 15.90
C ARG A 158 -3.94 -7.40 15.86
N GLU A 159 -4.55 -6.30 16.32
CA GLU A 159 -6.00 -6.08 16.27
C GLU A 159 -6.53 -6.14 14.84
N LEU A 160 -5.78 -5.54 13.91
CA LEU A 160 -6.09 -5.58 12.49
C LEU A 160 -5.82 -6.95 11.84
N GLY A 161 -5.09 -7.86 12.50
CA GLY A 161 -4.75 -9.19 11.99
C GLY A 161 -3.47 -9.25 11.15
N GLY A 162 -2.62 -8.22 11.19
CA GLY A 162 -1.41 -8.13 10.36
C GLY A 162 -1.69 -7.91 8.89
N PHE A 163 -0.75 -8.24 8.01
CA PHE A 163 -0.98 -8.23 6.56
C PHE A 163 -1.73 -9.48 6.10
N THR A 164 -2.57 -9.33 5.07
CA THR A 164 -3.24 -10.45 4.41
C THR A 164 -2.24 -11.17 3.48
N GLU A 165 -1.80 -12.36 3.88
CA GLU A 165 -0.69 -13.09 3.23
C GLU A 165 -1.06 -13.54 1.80
N GLU A 166 -2.35 -13.82 1.53
CA GLU A 166 -2.84 -14.21 0.20
C GLU A 166 -2.67 -13.13 -0.86
N LEU A 167 -2.51 -11.86 -0.48
CA LEU A 167 -2.20 -10.79 -1.43
C LEU A 167 -0.82 -10.96 -2.04
N PHE A 168 0.12 -11.52 -1.31
CA PHE A 168 1.49 -11.82 -1.70
C PHE A 168 2.34 -10.57 -2.01
N LEU A 169 1.91 -9.73 -2.96
CA LEU A 169 2.62 -8.52 -3.38
C LEU A 169 1.64 -7.53 -4.01
N TYR A 170 1.81 -6.25 -3.72
CA TYR A 170 0.97 -5.10 -4.10
C TYR A 170 -0.41 -5.07 -3.43
N GLN A 171 -0.78 -3.89 -2.97
CA GLN A 171 -2.05 -3.54 -2.32
C GLN A 171 -2.29 -4.20 -0.94
N GLU A 172 -1.35 -4.91 -0.37
CA GLU A 172 -1.38 -5.38 1.01
C GLU A 172 -1.31 -4.20 2.00
N ASP A 173 -0.58 -3.14 1.64
CA ASP A 173 -0.50 -1.87 2.36
C ASP A 173 -1.82 -1.08 2.27
N LEU A 174 -2.42 -1.01 1.09
CA LEU A 174 -3.75 -0.46 0.89
C LEU A 174 -4.79 -1.20 1.73
N GLU A 175 -4.79 -2.52 1.70
CA GLU A 175 -5.73 -3.37 2.41
C GLU A 175 -5.62 -3.20 3.93
N LEU A 176 -4.40 -3.13 4.46
CA LEU A 176 -4.14 -2.85 5.88
C LEU A 176 -4.64 -1.44 6.27
N GLY A 177 -4.35 -0.43 5.46
CA GLY A 177 -4.81 0.94 5.66
C GLY A 177 -6.34 1.04 5.69
N TRP A 178 -7.03 0.33 4.80
CA TRP A 178 -8.49 0.27 4.79
C TRP A 178 -9.06 -0.42 6.02
N ARG A 179 -8.45 -1.51 6.52
CA ARG A 179 -8.87 -2.11 7.79
C ARG A 179 -8.71 -1.16 8.97
N ALA A 180 -7.64 -0.34 8.98
CA ALA A 180 -7.45 0.70 9.99
C ALA A 180 -8.59 1.74 9.94
N HIS A 181 -8.93 2.26 8.76
CA HIS A 181 -10.06 3.19 8.59
C HIS A 181 -11.40 2.55 8.95
N LEU A 182 -11.66 1.32 8.53
CA LEU A 182 -12.87 0.58 8.90
C LEU A 182 -13.03 0.47 10.42
N ARG A 183 -11.92 0.33 11.14
CA ARG A 183 -11.89 0.25 12.60
C ARG A 183 -12.06 1.61 13.28
N GLY A 184 -12.02 2.70 12.51
CA GLY A 184 -12.14 4.09 12.98
C GLY A 184 -10.82 4.75 13.33
N PHE A 185 -9.69 4.13 12.97
CA PHE A 185 -8.37 4.73 13.13
C PHE A 185 -8.04 5.69 12.00
N ARG A 186 -7.15 6.64 12.29
CA ARG A 186 -6.54 7.54 11.31
C ARG A 186 -5.24 6.94 10.77
N VAL A 187 -5.00 7.20 9.49
CA VAL A 187 -3.72 6.93 8.80
C VAL A 187 -3.14 8.27 8.38
N LEU A 188 -1.92 8.58 8.82
CA LEU A 188 -1.28 9.87 8.57
C LEU A 188 -0.05 9.74 7.69
N VAL A 189 0.31 10.82 7.01
CA VAL A 189 1.67 11.07 6.52
C VAL A 189 2.26 12.25 7.28
N VAL A 190 3.54 12.16 7.67
CA VAL A 190 4.22 13.20 8.44
C VAL A 190 5.48 13.67 7.72
N PRO A 191 5.65 14.99 7.50
CA PRO A 191 6.80 15.53 6.78
C PRO A 191 8.12 15.42 7.55
N GLU A 192 8.07 15.37 8.87
CA GLU A 192 9.24 15.25 9.74
C GLU A 192 9.91 13.87 9.66
N ALA A 193 9.17 12.85 9.25
CA ALA A 193 9.70 11.53 8.97
C ALA A 193 10.10 11.45 7.50
N ASP A 194 11.35 11.74 7.19
CA ASP A 194 11.85 11.87 5.83
C ASP A 194 12.60 10.60 5.38
N VAL A 195 12.22 10.04 4.23
CA VAL A 195 12.81 8.82 3.68
C VAL A 195 12.99 8.97 2.17
N LEU A 196 14.18 8.67 1.68
CA LEU A 196 14.47 8.59 0.25
C LEU A 196 14.15 7.19 -0.25
N HIS A 197 13.51 7.08 -1.41
CA HIS A 197 13.10 5.81 -2.01
C HIS A 197 13.61 5.70 -3.44
N ASP A 198 14.31 4.61 -3.74
CA ASP A 198 14.78 4.27 -5.08
C ASP A 198 13.62 3.71 -5.90
N TYR A 199 12.63 4.59 -6.13
CA TYR A 199 11.38 4.22 -6.77
C TYR A 199 11.51 4.15 -8.27
N VAL A 200 11.18 2.99 -8.83
CA VAL A 200 11.09 2.77 -10.28
C VAL A 200 9.62 2.59 -10.66
N LEU A 201 9.06 3.55 -11.41
CA LEU A 201 7.65 3.53 -11.83
C LEU A 201 7.34 2.31 -12.70
N GLU A 202 8.27 1.96 -13.61
CA GLU A 202 8.15 0.85 -14.52
C GLU A 202 9.06 -0.32 -14.11
N ARG A 203 8.53 -1.25 -13.32
CA ARG A 203 9.17 -2.56 -13.18
C ARG A 203 8.54 -3.49 -14.22
N PRO A 204 9.30 -3.97 -15.22
CA PRO A 204 8.75 -4.86 -16.24
C PRO A 204 8.37 -6.21 -15.61
N GLY A 205 7.18 -6.70 -15.92
CA GLY A 205 6.79 -8.04 -15.52
C GLY A 205 5.28 -8.26 -15.51
N ARG A 206 4.80 -9.21 -16.32
CA ARG A 206 3.38 -9.63 -16.39
C ARG A 206 2.83 -10.11 -15.04
N GLN A 207 3.71 -10.52 -14.12
CA GLN A 207 3.32 -10.92 -12.77
C GLN A 207 2.80 -9.74 -11.94
N LYS A 208 3.33 -8.52 -12.16
CA LYS A 208 2.84 -7.28 -11.56
C LYS A 208 1.37 -7.06 -11.91
N GLU A 209 1.01 -7.17 -13.20
CA GLU A 209 -0.36 -6.98 -13.67
C GLU A 209 -1.34 -7.97 -13.04
N TYR A 210 -0.91 -9.24 -12.90
CA TYR A 210 -1.71 -10.26 -12.24
C TYR A 210 -2.04 -9.89 -10.78
N TYR A 211 -1.03 -9.51 -9.99
CA TYR A 211 -1.25 -9.20 -8.59
C TYR A 211 -2.04 -7.90 -8.40
N LEU A 212 -1.69 -6.83 -9.13
CA LEU A 212 -2.41 -5.56 -9.06
C LEU A 212 -3.91 -5.74 -9.33
N GLU A 213 -4.26 -6.43 -10.41
CA GLU A 213 -5.67 -6.61 -10.81
C GLU A 213 -6.43 -7.56 -9.89
N ARG A 214 -5.81 -8.67 -9.48
CA ARG A 214 -6.42 -9.60 -8.53
C ARG A 214 -6.66 -8.93 -7.17
N ASN A 215 -5.63 -8.30 -6.62
CA ASN A 215 -5.67 -7.72 -5.29
C ASN A 215 -6.62 -6.51 -5.23
N ARG A 216 -6.66 -5.68 -6.28
CA ARG A 216 -7.64 -4.61 -6.42
C ARG A 216 -9.08 -5.12 -6.22
N LEU A 217 -9.43 -6.21 -6.88
CA LEU A 217 -10.77 -6.81 -6.76
C LEU A 217 -10.98 -7.42 -5.38
N ILE A 218 -9.95 -8.03 -4.76
CA ILE A 218 -10.03 -8.52 -3.38
C ILE A 218 -10.35 -7.36 -2.43
N VAL A 219 -9.60 -6.25 -2.52
CA VAL A 219 -9.81 -5.08 -1.66
C VAL A 219 -11.21 -4.49 -1.85
N VAL A 220 -11.64 -4.24 -3.09
CA VAL A 220 -12.98 -3.72 -3.38
C VAL A 220 -14.07 -4.64 -2.83
N CYS A 221 -13.94 -5.95 -3.06
CA CYS A 221 -14.93 -6.92 -2.60
C CYS A 221 -14.96 -7.07 -1.08
N SER A 222 -13.83 -6.93 -0.38
CA SER A 222 -13.75 -7.12 1.07
C SER A 222 -14.04 -5.84 1.86
N ALA A 223 -13.48 -4.70 1.44
CA ALA A 223 -13.52 -3.46 2.22
C ALA A 223 -14.76 -2.60 1.97
N TYR A 224 -15.32 -2.60 0.75
CA TYR A 224 -16.51 -1.80 0.46
C TYR A 224 -17.78 -2.45 1.05
N SER A 225 -18.66 -1.65 1.63
CA SER A 225 -19.97 -2.14 2.09
C SER A 225 -20.80 -2.67 0.92
N ARG A 226 -21.83 -3.47 1.22
CA ARG A 226 -22.77 -3.91 0.18
C ARG A 226 -23.45 -2.73 -0.51
N ARG A 227 -23.81 -1.68 0.27
CA ARG A 227 -24.42 -0.45 -0.25
C ARG A 227 -23.49 0.25 -1.22
N LEU A 228 -22.23 0.49 -0.83
CA LEU A 228 -21.23 1.14 -1.66
C LEU A 228 -20.96 0.33 -2.95
N LEU A 229 -20.85 -0.99 -2.86
CA LEU A 229 -20.68 -1.87 -4.03
C LEU A 229 -21.85 -1.72 -5.01
N TRP A 230 -23.10 -1.71 -4.53
CA TRP A 230 -24.27 -1.53 -5.38
C TRP A 230 -24.32 -0.16 -6.04
N LEU A 231 -24.03 0.91 -5.28
CA LEU A 231 -24.00 2.27 -5.81
C LEU A 231 -22.88 2.49 -6.83
N LEU A 232 -21.75 1.82 -6.66
CA LEU A 232 -20.61 1.89 -7.57
C LEU A 232 -20.65 0.86 -8.69
N ALA A 233 -21.58 -0.09 -8.71
CA ALA A 233 -21.61 -1.19 -9.67
C ALA A 233 -21.46 -0.76 -11.14
N PRO A 234 -22.14 0.31 -11.64
CA PRO A 234 -21.95 0.76 -13.02
C PRO A 234 -20.52 1.24 -13.31
N VAL A 235 -19.91 1.98 -12.36
CA VAL A 235 -18.53 2.46 -12.51
C VAL A 235 -17.54 1.31 -12.43
N LEU A 236 -17.72 0.40 -11.47
CA LEU A 236 -16.88 -0.79 -11.32
C LEU A 236 -16.90 -1.65 -12.60
N LEU A 237 -18.07 -1.87 -13.17
CA LEU A 237 -18.20 -2.63 -14.43
C LEU A 237 -17.55 -1.90 -15.60
N ALA A 238 -17.78 -0.59 -15.74
CA ALA A 238 -17.19 0.20 -16.82
C ALA A 238 -15.67 0.20 -16.76
N VAL A 239 -15.10 0.40 -15.56
CA VAL A 239 -13.64 0.35 -15.35
C VAL A 239 -13.12 -1.06 -15.63
N GLU A 240 -13.80 -2.11 -15.18
CA GLU A 240 -13.38 -3.49 -15.39
C GLU A 240 -13.34 -3.85 -16.89
N LEU A 241 -14.33 -3.43 -17.66
CA LEU A 241 -14.36 -3.61 -19.12
C LEU A 241 -13.25 -2.77 -19.80
N GLY A 242 -13.05 -1.53 -19.37
CA GLY A 242 -11.97 -0.67 -19.87
C GLY A 242 -10.58 -1.27 -19.62
N LEU A 243 -10.33 -1.78 -18.41
CA LEU A 243 -9.07 -2.47 -18.06
C LEU A 243 -8.91 -3.79 -18.85
N ALA A 244 -9.99 -4.52 -19.12
CA ALA A 244 -9.92 -5.71 -19.96
C ALA A 244 -9.55 -5.37 -21.42
N LEU A 245 -10.07 -4.28 -21.96
CA LEU A 245 -9.71 -3.77 -23.28
C LEU A 245 -8.24 -3.32 -23.34
N ILE A 246 -7.76 -2.60 -22.32
CA ILE A 246 -6.35 -2.20 -22.21
C ILE A 246 -5.47 -3.44 -22.12
N ALA A 247 -5.81 -4.39 -21.25
CA ALA A 247 -5.11 -5.65 -21.09
C ALA A 247 -5.01 -6.45 -22.39
N TRP A 248 -6.09 -6.47 -23.18
CA TRP A 248 -6.10 -7.11 -24.51
C TRP A 248 -5.13 -6.41 -25.46
N ARG A 249 -5.16 -5.07 -25.52
CA ARG A 249 -4.28 -4.30 -26.40
C ARG A 249 -2.81 -4.38 -26.04
N GLN A 250 -2.51 -4.40 -24.74
CA GLN A 250 -1.14 -4.46 -24.20
C GLN A 250 -0.63 -5.91 -24.01
N GLY A 251 -1.45 -6.93 -24.28
CA GLY A 251 -1.04 -8.34 -24.28
C GLY A 251 -0.98 -9.01 -22.92
N TRP A 252 -1.60 -8.45 -21.85
CA TRP A 252 -1.66 -9.04 -20.52
C TRP A 252 -3.06 -9.50 -20.07
N LEU A 253 -4.00 -9.65 -21.04
CA LEU A 253 -5.35 -10.14 -20.74
C LEU A 253 -5.38 -11.51 -20.06
N ARG A 254 -4.38 -12.35 -20.34
CA ARG A 254 -4.22 -13.66 -19.68
C ARG A 254 -4.02 -13.51 -18.17
N GLU A 255 -3.19 -12.58 -17.76
CA GLU A 255 -2.91 -12.27 -16.36
C GLU A 255 -4.18 -11.77 -15.66
N LYS A 256 -4.92 -10.88 -16.29
CA LYS A 256 -6.23 -10.41 -15.79
C LYS A 256 -7.24 -11.57 -15.68
N ALA A 257 -7.35 -12.42 -16.69
CA ALA A 257 -8.23 -13.59 -16.66
C ALA A 257 -7.83 -14.59 -15.55
N ARG A 258 -6.52 -14.76 -15.29
CA ARG A 258 -6.03 -15.56 -14.16
C ARG A 258 -6.47 -14.96 -12.81
N GLY A 259 -6.46 -13.62 -12.68
CA GLY A 259 -6.99 -12.92 -11.50
C GLY A 259 -8.47 -13.23 -11.27
N TRP A 260 -9.32 -13.12 -12.31
CA TRP A 260 -10.74 -13.49 -12.21
C TRP A 260 -10.93 -14.97 -11.85
N ALA A 261 -10.18 -15.86 -12.49
CA ALA A 261 -10.24 -17.29 -12.21
C ALA A 261 -9.82 -17.60 -10.76
N TRP A 262 -8.83 -16.88 -10.22
CA TRP A 262 -8.44 -17.03 -8.83
C TRP A 262 -9.57 -16.64 -7.87
N LEU A 263 -10.23 -15.51 -8.10
CA LEU A 263 -11.38 -15.05 -7.28
C LEU A 263 -12.52 -16.07 -7.27
N VAL A 264 -12.85 -16.62 -8.42
CA VAL A 264 -13.90 -17.65 -8.55
C VAL A 264 -13.52 -18.94 -7.81
N ARG A 265 -12.29 -19.40 -7.97
CA ARG A 265 -11.79 -20.62 -7.30
C ARG A 265 -11.72 -20.45 -5.78
N ASN A 266 -11.35 -19.26 -5.32
CA ASN A 266 -11.15 -18.93 -3.91
C ASN A 266 -12.32 -18.14 -3.30
N ARG A 267 -13.54 -18.27 -3.88
CA ARG A 267 -14.71 -17.52 -3.43
C ARG A 267 -15.09 -17.76 -1.94
N ALA A 268 -14.78 -18.94 -1.42
CA ALA A 268 -15.04 -19.27 0.00
C ALA A 268 -14.09 -18.48 0.91
N TRP A 269 -12.80 -18.43 0.57
CA TRP A 269 -11.80 -17.61 1.25
C TRP A 269 -12.17 -16.13 1.16
N LEU A 270 -12.49 -15.61 -0.04
CA LEU A 270 -12.89 -14.22 -0.23
C LEU A 270 -14.11 -13.84 0.61
N ALA A 271 -15.09 -14.75 0.72
CA ALA A 271 -16.26 -14.54 1.55
C ALA A 271 -15.91 -14.53 3.05
N SER A 272 -14.97 -15.35 3.51
CA SER A 272 -14.45 -15.32 4.89
C SER A 272 -13.71 -14.03 5.16
N HIS A 273 -12.72 -13.69 4.32
CA HIS A 273 -11.93 -12.47 4.42
C HIS A 273 -12.83 -11.22 4.42
N ARG A 274 -13.87 -11.19 3.56
CA ARG A 274 -14.87 -10.11 3.61
C ARG A 274 -15.59 -10.04 4.96
N ARG A 275 -16.01 -11.18 5.52
CA ARG A 275 -16.70 -11.18 6.85
C ARG A 275 -15.79 -10.64 7.93
N GLU A 276 -14.54 -11.08 7.97
CA GLU A 276 -13.51 -10.63 8.91
C GLU A 276 -13.24 -9.13 8.77
N THR A 277 -12.99 -8.66 7.55
CA THR A 277 -12.78 -7.23 7.23
C THR A 277 -13.99 -6.39 7.64
N GLN A 278 -15.20 -6.81 7.29
CA GLN A 278 -16.42 -6.07 7.65
C GLN A 278 -16.76 -6.14 9.15
N ALA A 279 -16.29 -7.16 9.88
CA ALA A 279 -16.44 -7.23 11.33
C ALA A 279 -15.63 -6.15 12.07
N LEU A 280 -14.56 -5.64 11.45
CA LEU A 280 -13.79 -4.50 11.97
C LEU A 280 -14.57 -3.18 11.90
N ARG A 281 -15.58 -3.09 11.04
CA ARG A 281 -16.25 -1.83 10.71
C ARG A 281 -16.90 -1.17 11.94
N ARG A 282 -16.48 0.07 12.20
CA ARG A 282 -17.00 0.99 13.22
C ARG A 282 -17.43 2.34 12.63
N VAL A 283 -17.20 2.55 11.33
CA VAL A 283 -17.43 3.80 10.62
C VAL A 283 -18.39 3.60 9.45
N ASP A 284 -19.06 4.66 9.06
CA ASP A 284 -19.96 4.67 7.91
C ASP A 284 -19.21 4.76 6.57
N ASP A 285 -19.93 4.45 5.48
CA ASP A 285 -19.36 4.60 4.13
C ASP A 285 -19.03 6.06 3.80
N ARG A 286 -19.73 7.03 4.41
CA ARG A 286 -19.44 8.47 4.25
C ARG A 286 -18.04 8.82 4.75
N ASP A 287 -17.61 8.25 5.87
CA ASP A 287 -16.27 8.48 6.44
C ASP A 287 -15.18 7.92 5.53
N LEU A 288 -15.43 6.75 4.94
CA LEU A 288 -14.51 6.13 3.98
C LEU A 288 -14.50 6.84 2.63
N ALA A 289 -15.63 7.37 2.19
CA ALA A 289 -15.80 8.05 0.90
C ALA A 289 -14.90 9.29 0.76
N ARG A 290 -14.46 9.89 1.88
CA ARG A 290 -13.52 11.04 1.85
C ARG A 290 -12.13 10.67 1.33
N PHE A 291 -11.76 9.40 1.41
CA PHE A 291 -10.47 8.88 0.93
C PHE A 291 -10.54 8.37 -0.51
N LEU A 292 -11.72 8.36 -1.13
CA LEU A 292 -11.92 7.90 -2.49
C LEU A 292 -11.97 9.08 -3.48
N THR A 293 -11.21 8.97 -4.57
CA THR A 293 -11.30 9.92 -5.68
C THR A 293 -12.05 9.32 -6.87
N PRO A 294 -12.87 10.11 -7.58
CA PRO A 294 -13.47 9.70 -8.86
C PRO A 294 -12.59 10.03 -10.07
N VAL A 295 -11.38 10.59 -9.85
CA VAL A 295 -10.51 11.10 -10.91
C VAL A 295 -9.28 10.22 -11.03
N LEU A 296 -9.00 9.72 -12.22
CA LEU A 296 -7.77 9.02 -12.59
C LEU A 296 -6.69 10.06 -12.95
N ASP A 297 -5.52 10.00 -12.32
CA ASP A 297 -4.42 10.92 -12.57
C ASP A 297 -3.55 10.40 -13.73
N PRO A 298 -3.46 11.13 -14.86
CA PRO A 298 -2.67 10.72 -16.00
C PRO A 298 -1.15 10.70 -15.74
N ARG A 299 -0.65 11.36 -14.70
CA ARG A 299 0.77 11.35 -14.34
C ARG A 299 1.24 9.98 -13.87
N MET A 300 0.34 9.17 -13.33
CA MET A 300 0.65 7.88 -12.70
C MET A 300 0.13 6.67 -13.48
N LEU A 301 -0.70 6.90 -14.46
CA LEU A 301 -1.35 5.85 -15.23
C LEU A 301 -1.24 6.18 -16.73
N GLU A 302 -0.86 5.19 -17.52
CA GLU A 302 -0.96 5.29 -18.98
C GLU A 302 -2.44 5.30 -19.39
N LEU A 303 -3.02 6.50 -19.48
CA LEU A 303 -4.45 6.67 -19.74
C LEU A 303 -4.71 6.96 -21.22
N PRO A 304 -5.77 6.36 -21.80
CA PRO A 304 -6.13 6.61 -23.18
C PRO A 304 -6.64 8.04 -23.39
N SER A 305 -6.59 8.51 -24.64
CA SER A 305 -7.25 9.75 -25.05
C SER A 305 -8.75 9.69 -24.68
N GLY A 306 -9.28 10.78 -24.09
CA GLY A 306 -10.69 10.82 -23.63
C GLY A 306 -10.87 10.58 -22.12
N ILE A 307 -9.79 10.35 -21.37
CA ILE A 307 -9.86 10.17 -19.89
C ILE A 307 -10.57 11.33 -19.18
N ALA A 308 -10.46 12.57 -19.69
CA ALA A 308 -11.12 13.73 -19.10
C ALA A 308 -12.66 13.57 -19.12
N ALA A 309 -13.23 13.04 -20.19
CA ALA A 309 -14.67 12.78 -20.29
C ALA A 309 -15.08 11.66 -19.32
N LEU A 310 -14.28 10.58 -19.21
CA LEU A 310 -14.52 9.52 -18.24
C LEU A 310 -14.46 10.06 -16.80
N ASN A 311 -13.44 10.83 -16.46
CA ASN A 311 -13.32 11.48 -15.15
C ASN A 311 -14.52 12.37 -14.84
N ALA A 312 -15.02 13.13 -15.83
CA ALA A 312 -16.22 13.97 -15.65
C ALA A 312 -17.48 13.13 -15.36
N LEU A 313 -17.68 12.05 -16.10
CA LEU A 313 -18.79 11.12 -15.89
C LEU A 313 -18.73 10.41 -14.54
N VAL A 314 -17.57 9.87 -14.18
CA VAL A 314 -17.37 9.19 -12.88
C VAL A 314 -17.52 10.18 -11.73
N SER A 315 -17.02 11.43 -11.89
CA SER A 315 -17.19 12.49 -10.88
C SER A 315 -18.65 12.90 -10.70
N ALA A 316 -19.41 12.97 -11.80
CA ALA A 316 -20.85 13.27 -11.72
C ALA A 316 -21.61 12.14 -11.01
N TRP A 317 -21.29 10.88 -11.36
CA TRP A 317 -21.84 9.69 -10.69
C TRP A 317 -21.49 9.68 -9.20
N TRP A 318 -20.23 9.92 -8.87
CA TRP A 318 -19.74 9.94 -7.49
C TRP A 318 -20.41 11.01 -6.63
N ARG A 319 -20.66 12.20 -7.18
CA ARG A 319 -21.46 13.22 -6.48
C ARG A 319 -22.86 12.70 -6.12
N GLY A 320 -23.52 12.00 -7.05
CA GLY A 320 -24.80 11.35 -6.79
C GLY A 320 -24.69 10.28 -5.70
N VAL A 321 -23.71 9.40 -5.79
CA VAL A 321 -23.47 8.33 -4.79
C VAL A 321 -23.28 8.93 -3.39
N ARG A 322 -22.50 10.01 -3.24
CA ARG A 322 -22.25 10.68 -1.94
C ARG A 322 -23.50 11.25 -1.27
N VAL A 323 -24.54 11.55 -2.02
CA VAL A 323 -25.84 11.98 -1.46
C VAL A 323 -26.53 10.83 -0.74
N PHE A 324 -26.28 9.60 -1.17
CA PHE A 324 -26.88 8.40 -0.61
C PHE A 324 -25.99 7.71 0.44
N LEU A 325 -24.76 8.13 0.69
CA LEU A 325 -23.91 7.62 1.77
C LEU A 325 -24.20 8.34 3.08
#